data_1d771ff8dd7e4e5d03ae1d027023ac70
#
_entry.id   1d771ff8dd7e4e5d03ae1d027023ac70
#
_cell.length_a   1.000
_cell.length_b   1.000
_cell.length_c   1.000
_cell.angle_alpha   90.00
_cell.angle_beta   90.00
_cell.angle_gamma   90.00
#
_symmetry.space_group_name_H-M   'P 1'
#
loop_
_entity.id
_entity.type
_entity.pdbx_description
1 polymer ?
#
loop_
_entity_poly.entity_id
_entity_poly.type
_entity_poly.pdbx_seq_one_letter_code
_entity_poly.pdbx_strand_id
1 'polypeptide(L)'
;PSAEPVEEVPAAPVRKPAQVIRRTPVHRSRPQREPMMQPLDDEPLVEPAYAQAPTFGAREPAPQQQARYAQPAPAYEEPDYDDEPAYEEPVQVAEPVQEQPPVEKIWQDVYVINLMARPGHDLQGATLLSSLLALGFKFGEMDIFHRHEDLNGKGEVLFSMINMVKPGTFNPYRMEQFSTPGASLFMQLPPRSNAPSAFEHMLQAADQLASDLDAMLTDASRSPLSDDDIARYRHELAAYEASRD
;
A
#
# COMPACT_ATOMS: atom_id res chain seq x y z
N PRO A 1 16.70 51.81 -59.10
CA PRO A 1 15.69 51.08 -58.34
C PRO A 1 15.73 49.67 -58.82
N SER A 2 16.37 48.83 -58.02
CA SER A 2 16.58 47.43 -58.28
C SER A 2 15.39 46.67 -57.66
N ALA A 3 14.73 45.87 -58.47
CA ALA A 3 13.70 44.94 -58.03
C ALA A 3 14.41 43.67 -57.52
N GLU A 4 14.12 43.26 -56.32
CA GLU A 4 14.51 41.97 -55.75
C GLU A 4 13.62 40.86 -56.29
N PRO A 5 14.15 39.66 -56.60
CA PRO A 5 13.35 38.54 -57.07
C PRO A 5 12.61 37.86 -55.91
N VAL A 6 11.31 37.65 -56.12
CA VAL A 6 10.42 36.90 -55.23
C VAL A 6 10.78 35.43 -55.30
N GLU A 7 11.17 34.84 -54.19
CA GLU A 7 11.49 33.40 -54.01
C GLU A 7 10.19 32.58 -54.04
N GLU A 8 10.09 31.73 -55.03
CA GLU A 8 8.95 30.85 -55.31
C GLU A 8 8.95 29.66 -54.31
N VAL A 9 7.93 29.59 -53.45
CA VAL A 9 7.75 28.52 -52.46
C VAL A 9 7.21 27.29 -53.21
N PRO A 10 7.82 26.09 -53.11
CA PRO A 10 7.30 24.88 -53.77
C PRO A 10 6.06 24.38 -53.07
N ALA A 11 5.01 24.15 -53.90
CA ALA A 11 3.72 23.60 -53.51
C ALA A 11 3.85 22.16 -52.94
N ALA A 12 3.24 21.92 -51.81
CA ALA A 12 3.16 20.61 -51.14
C ALA A 12 2.37 19.60 -52.03
N PRO A 13 2.75 18.31 -51.99
CA PRO A 13 2.08 17.29 -52.84
C PRO A 13 0.68 16.98 -52.29
N VAL A 14 -0.28 17.06 -53.21
CA VAL A 14 -1.71 16.70 -52.99
C VAL A 14 -1.81 15.20 -52.71
N ARG A 15 -2.22 14.84 -51.54
CA ARG A 15 -2.53 13.44 -51.13
C ARG A 15 -3.86 13.00 -51.81
N LYS A 16 -3.78 11.94 -52.58
CA LYS A 16 -4.95 11.27 -53.17
C LYS A 16 -5.83 10.69 -52.04
N PRO A 17 -7.18 10.78 -52.13
CA PRO A 17 -8.04 10.19 -51.11
C PRO A 17 -7.96 8.66 -51.15
N ALA A 18 -7.85 8.07 -49.96
CA ALA A 18 -7.82 6.63 -49.77
C ALA A 18 -9.19 6.02 -50.16
N GLN A 19 -9.16 4.99 -50.98
CA GLN A 19 -10.34 4.23 -51.37
C GLN A 19 -10.92 3.50 -50.15
N VAL A 20 -12.16 3.81 -49.81
CA VAL A 20 -12.95 3.09 -48.79
C VAL A 20 -13.37 1.74 -49.38
N ILE A 21 -12.68 0.69 -48.95
CA ILE A 21 -13.08 -0.69 -49.23
C ILE A 21 -14.31 -1.01 -48.35
N ARG A 22 -15.48 -0.99 -48.93
CA ARG A 22 -16.70 -1.49 -48.30
C ARG A 22 -16.61 -3.02 -48.18
N ARG A 23 -16.34 -3.50 -46.96
CA ARG A 23 -16.47 -4.92 -46.63
C ARG A 23 -17.95 -5.24 -46.42
N THR A 24 -18.49 -6.07 -47.27
CA THR A 24 -19.82 -6.66 -47.12
C THR A 24 -19.85 -7.59 -45.91
N PRO A 25 -20.88 -7.55 -45.06
CA PRO A 25 -20.99 -8.49 -43.93
C PRO A 25 -21.32 -9.88 -44.46
N VAL A 26 -20.44 -10.83 -44.20
CA VAL A 26 -20.70 -12.27 -44.43
C VAL A 26 -21.63 -12.74 -43.31
N HIS A 27 -22.88 -13.00 -43.69
CA HIS A 27 -23.87 -13.64 -42.84
C HIS A 27 -23.45 -15.10 -42.61
N ARG A 28 -22.80 -15.42 -41.49
CA ARG A 28 -22.64 -16.81 -41.06
C ARG A 28 -23.89 -17.21 -40.27
N SER A 29 -24.73 -18.00 -40.92
CA SER A 29 -25.83 -18.71 -40.30
C SER A 29 -25.29 -19.63 -39.20
N ARG A 30 -25.71 -19.39 -37.97
CA ARG A 30 -25.45 -20.23 -36.81
C ARG A 30 -26.45 -21.39 -36.84
N PRO A 31 -26.05 -22.65 -36.81
CA PRO A 31 -27.00 -23.72 -36.62
C PRO A 31 -27.55 -23.66 -35.20
N GLN A 32 -28.87 -23.45 -35.09
CA GLN A 32 -29.62 -23.67 -33.86
C GLN A 32 -29.57 -25.17 -33.54
N ARG A 33 -28.88 -25.51 -32.47
CA ARG A 33 -29.11 -26.77 -31.76
C ARG A 33 -30.09 -26.47 -30.64
N GLU A 34 -31.28 -26.94 -30.78
CA GLU A 34 -32.26 -27.04 -29.69
C GLU A 34 -31.70 -28.05 -28.67
N PRO A 35 -31.65 -27.73 -27.38
CA PRO A 35 -31.39 -28.74 -26.36
C PRO A 35 -32.67 -29.61 -26.20
N MET A 36 -32.56 -30.87 -26.55
CA MET A 36 -33.54 -31.88 -26.15
C MET A 36 -33.60 -31.92 -24.64
N MET A 37 -34.74 -31.54 -24.06
CA MET A 37 -35.08 -31.83 -22.68
C MET A 37 -35.26 -33.34 -22.54
N GLN A 38 -34.36 -34.01 -21.84
CA GLN A 38 -34.61 -35.33 -21.29
C GLN A 38 -35.41 -35.17 -20.01
N PRO A 39 -36.43 -36.03 -19.76
CA PRO A 39 -37.11 -36.03 -18.46
C PRO A 39 -36.16 -36.45 -17.39
N LEU A 40 -36.11 -35.66 -16.31
CA LEU A 40 -35.43 -36.00 -15.08
C LEU A 40 -36.20 -37.14 -14.40
N ASP A 41 -35.56 -38.30 -14.33
CA ASP A 41 -36.00 -39.39 -13.46
C ASP A 41 -35.99 -38.90 -12.02
N ASP A 42 -37.09 -39.16 -11.31
CA ASP A 42 -37.25 -38.92 -9.86
C ASP A 42 -36.24 -39.77 -9.08
N GLU A 43 -35.08 -39.20 -8.74
CA GLU A 43 -34.29 -39.76 -7.67
C GLU A 43 -34.68 -39.07 -6.33
N PRO A 44 -34.88 -39.82 -5.28
CA PRO A 44 -35.26 -39.26 -3.99
C PRO A 44 -34.10 -38.47 -3.41
N LEU A 45 -34.40 -37.23 -3.00
CA LEU A 45 -33.52 -36.33 -2.26
C LEU A 45 -32.96 -37.07 -1.02
N VAL A 46 -31.75 -37.51 -1.10
CA VAL A 46 -30.97 -37.93 0.08
C VAL A 46 -30.53 -36.65 0.77
N GLU A 47 -31.13 -36.32 1.90
CA GLU A 47 -30.68 -35.26 2.76
C GLU A 47 -29.21 -35.48 3.15
N PRO A 48 -28.31 -34.51 3.01
CA PRO A 48 -26.98 -34.63 3.56
C PRO A 48 -27.09 -34.63 5.09
N ALA A 49 -26.71 -35.75 5.69
CA ALA A 49 -26.51 -35.86 7.10
C ALA A 49 -25.56 -34.76 7.56
N TYR A 50 -26.08 -33.81 8.33
CA TYR A 50 -25.23 -32.83 9.02
C TYR A 50 -24.29 -33.60 9.92
N ALA A 51 -23.00 -33.61 9.53
CA ALA A 51 -21.96 -34.11 10.41
C ALA A 51 -22.02 -33.31 11.71
N GLN A 52 -22.26 -33.99 12.81
CA GLN A 52 -22.27 -33.43 14.14
C GLN A 52 -20.95 -32.72 14.40
N ALA A 53 -21.03 -31.45 14.73
CA ALA A 53 -19.86 -30.68 15.20
C ALA A 53 -19.26 -31.41 16.41
N PRO A 54 -17.92 -31.53 16.49
CA PRO A 54 -17.30 -32.08 17.68
C PRO A 54 -17.59 -31.17 18.85
N THR A 55 -18.32 -31.70 19.84
CA THR A 55 -18.46 -31.07 21.15
C THR A 55 -17.07 -30.99 21.78
N PHE A 56 -16.54 -29.78 21.84
CA PHE A 56 -15.38 -29.52 22.67
C PHE A 56 -15.78 -29.74 24.12
N GLY A 57 -15.30 -30.86 24.69
CA GLY A 57 -15.41 -31.14 26.09
C GLY A 57 -14.88 -29.98 26.91
N ALA A 58 -15.67 -29.56 27.89
CA ALA A 58 -15.27 -28.56 28.86
C ALA A 58 -13.92 -28.97 29.49
N ARG A 59 -12.87 -28.16 29.26
CA ARG A 59 -11.64 -28.30 30.01
C ARG A 59 -11.93 -28.00 31.47
N GLU A 60 -11.70 -28.99 32.29
CA GLU A 60 -11.65 -28.81 33.75
C GLU A 60 -10.61 -27.74 34.08
N PRO A 61 -10.90 -26.84 35.00
CA PRO A 61 -9.91 -25.83 35.45
C PRO A 61 -8.74 -26.55 36.14
N ALA A 62 -7.53 -26.26 35.66
CA ALA A 62 -6.31 -26.73 36.28
C ALA A 62 -6.24 -26.29 37.76
N PRO A 63 -5.76 -27.16 38.67
CA PRO A 63 -5.67 -26.83 40.09
C PRO A 63 -4.75 -25.62 40.28
N GLN A 64 -5.28 -24.60 40.93
CA GLN A 64 -4.50 -23.44 41.35
C GLN A 64 -3.42 -23.91 42.34
N GLN A 65 -2.16 -23.82 41.94
CA GLN A 65 -1.06 -23.97 42.85
C GLN A 65 -1.11 -22.82 43.87
N GLN A 66 -1.48 -23.15 45.08
CA GLN A 66 -1.38 -22.25 46.22
C GLN A 66 0.07 -21.79 46.35
N ALA A 67 0.27 -20.48 46.25
CA ALA A 67 1.52 -19.85 46.56
C ALA A 67 1.93 -20.22 48.02
N ARG A 68 2.95 -21.02 48.16
CA ARG A 68 3.60 -21.27 49.47
C ARG A 68 4.24 -19.96 49.87
N TYR A 69 3.76 -19.42 50.97
CA TYR A 69 4.37 -18.29 51.68
C TYR A 69 5.83 -18.66 51.99
N ALA A 70 6.76 -17.90 51.41
CA ALA A 70 8.15 -17.97 51.77
C ALA A 70 8.31 -17.53 53.23
N GLN A 71 8.92 -18.36 54.04
CA GLN A 71 9.30 -18.02 55.41
C GLN A 71 10.32 -16.88 55.35
N PRO A 72 10.27 -15.94 56.28
CA PRO A 72 11.31 -14.89 56.38
C PRO A 72 12.66 -15.52 56.68
N ALA A 73 13.65 -15.15 55.92
CA ALA A 73 15.04 -15.52 56.17
C ALA A 73 15.53 -14.96 57.51
N PRO A 74 16.40 -15.69 58.20
CA PRO A 74 16.97 -15.21 59.46
C PRO A 74 17.79 -13.96 59.22
N ALA A 75 17.67 -13.00 60.15
CA ALA A 75 18.43 -11.78 60.14
C ALA A 75 19.94 -12.11 60.20
N TYR A 76 20.68 -11.68 59.21
CA TYR A 76 22.13 -11.66 59.29
C TYR A 76 22.54 -10.41 60.05
N GLU A 77 23.23 -10.61 61.17
CA GLU A 77 23.98 -9.55 61.89
C GLU A 77 25.11 -9.08 60.97
N GLU A 78 25.09 -7.82 60.62
CA GLU A 78 26.18 -7.19 59.86
C GLU A 78 27.41 -7.10 60.77
N PRO A 79 28.61 -7.54 60.32
CA PRO A 79 29.83 -7.26 61.05
C PRO A 79 30.17 -5.78 60.91
N ASP A 80 30.39 -5.18 62.04
CA ASP A 80 30.90 -3.84 62.27
C ASP A 80 32.30 -3.72 61.61
N TYR A 81 32.38 -2.99 60.46
CA TYR A 81 33.69 -2.64 59.90
C TYR A 81 34.07 -1.26 60.36
N ASP A 82 34.94 -1.24 61.36
CA ASP A 82 35.67 -0.07 61.77
C ASP A 82 36.46 0.54 60.61
N ASP A 83 36.34 1.84 60.51
CA ASP A 83 37.27 2.84 59.97
C ASP A 83 38.33 2.39 58.93
N GLU A 84 38.01 2.48 57.69
CA GLU A 84 39.02 2.74 56.66
C GLU A 84 38.95 4.20 56.19
N PRO A 85 40.08 4.90 56.01
CA PRO A 85 40.11 6.31 55.63
C PRO A 85 39.58 6.42 54.15
N ALA A 86 38.63 7.30 53.99
CA ALA A 86 38.07 7.66 52.72
C ALA A 86 39.16 8.17 51.75
N TYR A 87 39.54 7.38 50.78
CA TYR A 87 40.21 7.89 49.57
C TYR A 87 39.19 8.68 48.78
N GLU A 88 39.32 10.01 48.88
CA GLU A 88 38.60 10.90 47.91
C GLU A 88 39.18 10.65 46.52
N GLU A 89 38.48 9.83 45.71
CA GLU A 89 38.76 9.80 44.27
C GLU A 89 38.49 11.20 43.72
N PRO A 90 39.37 11.72 42.82
CA PRO A 90 39.12 13.02 42.20
C PRO A 90 37.84 12.92 41.41
N VAL A 91 36.82 13.67 41.84
CA VAL A 91 35.57 13.86 41.10
C VAL A 91 35.97 14.40 39.74
N GLN A 92 35.97 13.52 38.72
CA GLN A 92 36.00 13.96 37.35
C GLN A 92 34.73 14.79 37.14
N VAL A 93 34.91 16.11 37.09
CA VAL A 93 33.86 17.05 36.68
C VAL A 93 33.52 16.64 35.27
N ALA A 94 32.41 15.89 35.09
CA ALA A 94 31.86 15.59 33.80
C ALA A 94 31.64 16.94 33.10
N GLU A 95 32.31 17.14 31.98
CA GLU A 95 32.03 18.28 31.09
C GLU A 95 30.51 18.33 30.86
N PRO A 96 29.89 19.52 30.93
CA PRO A 96 28.47 19.61 30.71
C PRO A 96 28.17 19.03 29.31
N VAL A 97 27.46 17.90 29.31
CA VAL A 97 26.89 17.35 28.07
C VAL A 97 26.04 18.49 27.52
N GLN A 98 26.48 19.08 26.42
CA GLN A 98 25.70 20.06 25.71
C GLN A 98 24.44 19.31 25.23
N GLU A 99 23.35 19.49 25.98
CA GLU A 99 22.02 19.06 25.50
C GLU A 99 21.78 19.77 24.19
N GLN A 100 21.93 19.03 23.09
CA GLN A 100 21.54 19.52 21.77
C GLN A 100 20.05 19.88 21.85
N PRO A 101 19.65 21.06 21.38
CA PRO A 101 18.25 21.45 21.43
C PRO A 101 17.43 20.34 20.76
N PRO A 102 16.27 19.97 21.33
CA PRO A 102 15.43 18.91 20.76
C PRO A 102 15.13 19.25 19.30
N VAL A 103 15.50 18.34 18.40
CA VAL A 103 15.20 18.50 16.98
C VAL A 103 13.68 18.53 16.84
N GLU A 104 13.12 19.66 16.46
CA GLU A 104 11.68 19.76 16.24
C GLU A 104 11.30 18.79 15.14
N LYS A 105 10.39 17.84 15.45
CA LYS A 105 9.86 16.87 14.50
C LYS A 105 9.03 17.59 13.44
N ILE A 106 9.54 17.73 12.23
CA ILE A 106 8.87 18.38 11.10
C ILE A 106 8.20 17.39 10.15
N TRP A 107 8.41 16.07 10.35
CA TRP A 107 7.88 15.00 9.49
C TRP A 107 6.60 14.39 10.03
N GLN A 108 5.82 13.78 9.13
CA GLN A 108 4.60 13.04 9.43
C GLN A 108 4.91 11.56 9.70
N ASP A 109 4.02 10.87 10.42
CA ASP A 109 4.14 9.42 10.65
C ASP A 109 3.61 8.59 9.47
N VAL A 110 2.75 9.19 8.66
CA VAL A 110 2.14 8.55 7.47
C VAL A 110 2.09 9.55 6.33
N TYR A 111 2.58 9.14 5.18
CA TYR A 111 2.47 9.88 3.92
C TYR A 111 1.43 9.23 3.03
N VAL A 112 0.51 10.01 2.49
CA VAL A 112 -0.64 9.54 1.71
C VAL A 112 -0.69 10.25 0.37
N ILE A 113 -0.89 9.47 -0.71
CA ILE A 113 -1.25 9.96 -2.04
C ILE A 113 -2.53 9.23 -2.44
N ASN A 114 -3.57 9.99 -2.73
CA ASN A 114 -4.84 9.43 -3.16
C ASN A 114 -4.92 9.41 -4.69
N LEU A 115 -5.48 8.34 -5.19
CA LEU A 115 -5.84 8.13 -6.59
C LEU A 115 -7.36 8.28 -6.69
N MET A 116 -7.83 9.38 -7.28
CA MET A 116 -9.25 9.71 -7.38
C MET A 116 -9.74 9.55 -8.81
N ALA A 117 -10.86 8.86 -8.99
CA ALA A 117 -11.52 8.84 -10.28
C ALA A 117 -11.97 10.27 -10.69
N ARG A 118 -12.03 10.53 -11.99
CA ARG A 118 -12.60 11.78 -12.48
C ARG A 118 -14.08 11.90 -12.12
N PRO A 119 -14.61 13.12 -11.97
CA PRO A 119 -16.02 13.32 -11.65
C PRO A 119 -16.96 12.55 -12.59
N GLY A 120 -17.87 11.76 -12.03
CA GLY A 120 -18.81 10.94 -12.78
C GLY A 120 -18.26 9.61 -13.29
N HIS A 121 -17.05 9.24 -12.93
CA HIS A 121 -16.41 7.97 -13.25
C HIS A 121 -15.98 7.21 -11.99
N ASP A 122 -15.69 5.92 -12.16
CA ASP A 122 -15.07 5.08 -11.15
C ASP A 122 -13.81 4.43 -11.71
N LEU A 123 -12.84 4.14 -10.84
CA LEU A 123 -11.69 3.31 -11.17
C LEU A 123 -12.15 1.87 -11.35
N GLN A 124 -11.89 1.33 -12.54
CA GLN A 124 -12.28 -0.04 -12.87
C GLN A 124 -11.34 -1.04 -12.24
N GLY A 125 -11.88 -1.98 -11.48
CA GLY A 125 -11.08 -2.93 -10.71
C GLY A 125 -10.21 -3.85 -11.56
N ALA A 126 -10.66 -4.25 -12.74
CA ALA A 126 -9.86 -5.07 -13.66
C ALA A 126 -8.60 -4.34 -14.12
N THR A 127 -8.72 -3.05 -14.50
CA THR A 127 -7.58 -2.21 -14.88
C THR A 127 -6.68 -1.96 -13.68
N LEU A 128 -7.28 -1.60 -12.52
CA LEU A 128 -6.53 -1.39 -11.28
C LEU A 128 -5.70 -2.61 -10.90
N LEU A 129 -6.29 -3.81 -10.93
CA LEU A 129 -5.57 -5.05 -10.61
C LEU A 129 -4.40 -5.29 -11.57
N SER A 130 -4.62 -5.14 -12.87
CA SER A 130 -3.57 -5.37 -13.88
C SER A 130 -2.40 -4.39 -13.70
N SER A 131 -2.66 -3.11 -13.46
CA SER A 131 -1.63 -2.10 -13.21
C SER A 131 -0.89 -2.35 -11.89
N LEU A 132 -1.60 -2.71 -10.82
CA LEU A 132 -0.98 -3.06 -9.53
C LEU A 132 -0.02 -4.25 -9.67
N LEU A 133 -0.44 -5.30 -10.36
CA LEU A 133 0.41 -6.49 -10.59
C LEU A 133 1.63 -6.15 -11.45
N ALA A 134 1.48 -5.32 -12.49
CA ALA A 134 2.57 -4.85 -13.34
C ALA A 134 3.60 -4.02 -12.55
N LEU A 135 3.16 -3.23 -11.57
CA LEU A 135 4.00 -2.46 -10.66
C LEU A 135 4.59 -3.29 -9.51
N GLY A 136 4.32 -4.59 -9.47
CA GLY A 136 4.88 -5.51 -8.48
C GLY A 136 4.18 -5.49 -7.12
N PHE A 137 2.97 -4.93 -7.03
CA PHE A 137 2.17 -5.07 -5.82
C PHE A 137 1.74 -6.52 -5.61
N LYS A 138 1.61 -6.90 -4.36
CA LYS A 138 1.10 -8.21 -3.92
C LYS A 138 -0.09 -7.99 -3.00
N PHE A 139 -1.12 -8.77 -3.21
CA PHE A 139 -2.23 -8.86 -2.28
C PHE A 139 -1.78 -9.61 -1.03
N GLY A 140 -2.11 -9.12 0.16
CA GLY A 140 -1.57 -9.66 1.40
C GLY A 140 -2.41 -9.34 2.62
N GLU A 141 -1.73 -9.07 3.71
CA GLU A 141 -2.33 -8.80 5.02
C GLU A 141 -3.38 -7.68 4.94
N MET A 142 -4.36 -7.70 5.84
CA MET A 142 -5.47 -6.75 5.90
C MET A 142 -6.34 -6.68 4.62
N ASP A 143 -6.22 -7.66 3.71
CA ASP A 143 -6.93 -7.68 2.43
C ASP A 143 -6.66 -6.44 1.57
N ILE A 144 -5.40 -5.98 1.54
CA ILE A 144 -4.94 -4.84 0.76
C ILE A 144 -3.73 -5.21 -0.10
N PHE A 145 -3.31 -4.30 -0.97
CA PHE A 145 -2.13 -4.48 -1.81
C PHE A 145 -0.90 -3.83 -1.18
N HIS A 146 0.22 -4.55 -1.17
CA HIS A 146 1.51 -4.10 -0.64
C HIS A 146 2.56 -4.07 -1.74
N ARG A 147 3.38 -3.04 -1.75
CA ARG A 147 4.58 -2.95 -2.57
C ARG A 147 5.79 -3.19 -1.68
N HIS A 148 6.45 -4.30 -1.94
CA HIS A 148 7.66 -4.68 -1.23
C HIS A 148 8.91 -4.11 -1.92
N GLU A 149 10.02 -4.11 -1.23
CA GLU A 149 11.32 -3.76 -1.78
C GLU A 149 11.62 -4.58 -3.04
N ASP A 150 11.45 -5.89 -2.96
CA ASP A 150 11.53 -6.80 -4.11
C ASP A 150 10.20 -6.88 -4.86
N LEU A 151 10.26 -6.85 -6.20
CA LEU A 151 9.10 -7.07 -7.09
C LEU A 151 8.44 -8.45 -6.90
N ASN A 152 9.18 -9.41 -6.35
CA ASN A 152 8.69 -10.75 -6.05
C ASN A 152 7.84 -10.83 -4.76
N GLY A 153 7.65 -9.70 -4.06
CA GLY A 153 6.92 -9.63 -2.81
C GLY A 153 7.72 -10.12 -1.61
N LYS A 154 9.05 -10.05 -1.70
CA LYS A 154 9.97 -10.30 -0.59
C LYS A 154 10.56 -8.99 -0.09
N GLY A 155 11.12 -9.05 1.12
CA GLY A 155 11.66 -7.86 1.77
C GLY A 155 10.58 -7.05 2.47
N GLU A 156 10.94 -5.85 2.86
CA GLU A 156 10.06 -4.95 3.60
C GLU A 156 8.95 -4.38 2.71
N VAL A 157 7.80 -4.07 3.33
CA VAL A 157 6.74 -3.32 2.68
C VAL A 157 7.14 -1.85 2.64
N LEU A 158 7.33 -1.30 1.43
CA LEU A 158 7.65 0.11 1.23
C LEU A 158 6.42 1.00 1.41
N PHE A 159 5.31 0.60 0.82
CA PHE A 159 4.02 1.28 0.89
C PHE A 159 2.89 0.33 0.50
N SER A 160 1.67 0.73 0.82
CA SER A 160 0.50 -0.10 0.59
C SER A 160 -0.62 0.69 -0.07
N MET A 161 -1.59 -0.01 -0.66
CA MET A 161 -2.78 0.60 -1.24
C MET A 161 -4.04 0.03 -0.61
N ILE A 162 -4.90 0.93 -0.16
CA ILE A 162 -6.25 0.64 0.36
C ILE A 162 -7.32 1.21 -0.54
N ASN A 163 -8.51 0.62 -0.47
CA ASN A 163 -9.71 1.17 -1.07
C ASN A 163 -10.23 2.34 -0.21
N MET A 164 -10.65 3.44 -0.82
CA MET A 164 -11.24 4.57 -0.09
C MET A 164 -12.67 4.29 0.39
N VAL A 165 -13.33 3.28 -0.17
CA VAL A 165 -14.68 2.84 0.27
C VAL A 165 -14.53 1.80 1.35
N LYS A 166 -15.26 1.98 2.47
CA LYS A 166 -15.27 1.02 3.58
C LYS A 166 -15.71 -0.37 3.09
N PRO A 167 -15.08 -1.45 3.58
CA PRO A 167 -14.15 -1.54 4.72
C PRO A 167 -12.69 -1.14 4.41
N GLY A 168 -12.34 -0.70 3.21
CA GLY A 168 -10.99 -0.31 2.84
C GLY A 168 -10.18 -1.41 2.16
N THR A 169 -10.80 -2.55 1.92
CA THR A 169 -10.16 -3.76 1.40
C THR A 169 -10.42 -3.97 -0.09
N PHE A 170 -9.70 -4.91 -0.67
CA PHE A 170 -9.92 -5.41 -2.02
C PHE A 170 -10.21 -6.91 -2.01
N ASN A 171 -10.86 -7.40 -3.06
CA ASN A 171 -11.02 -8.83 -3.28
C ASN A 171 -10.47 -9.16 -4.68
N PRO A 172 -9.27 -9.73 -4.80
CA PRO A 172 -8.61 -9.97 -6.08
C PRO A 172 -9.40 -10.89 -7.01
N TYR A 173 -10.26 -11.76 -6.45
CA TYR A 173 -11.10 -12.68 -7.22
C TYR A 173 -12.38 -12.03 -7.79
N ARG A 174 -12.69 -10.79 -7.38
CA ARG A 174 -13.88 -10.05 -7.82
C ARG A 174 -13.55 -8.71 -8.47
N MET A 175 -12.29 -8.46 -8.78
CA MET A 175 -11.85 -7.18 -9.34
C MET A 175 -12.48 -6.86 -10.71
N GLU A 176 -12.86 -7.86 -11.48
CA GLU A 176 -13.56 -7.65 -12.77
C GLU A 176 -14.93 -6.96 -12.62
N GLN A 177 -15.59 -7.18 -11.50
CA GLN A 177 -16.92 -6.62 -11.18
C GLN A 177 -16.85 -5.46 -10.19
N PHE A 178 -15.64 -5.10 -9.80
CA PHE A 178 -15.37 -4.08 -8.79
C PHE A 178 -15.12 -2.73 -9.45
N SER A 179 -15.68 -1.67 -8.86
CA SER A 179 -15.28 -0.29 -9.14
C SER A 179 -15.22 0.51 -7.85
N THR A 180 -14.44 1.59 -7.85
CA THR A 180 -14.30 2.47 -6.69
C THR A 180 -14.09 3.91 -7.14
N PRO A 181 -14.60 4.90 -6.38
CA PRO A 181 -14.32 6.31 -6.64
C PRO A 181 -12.85 6.68 -6.37
N GLY A 182 -12.12 5.85 -5.63
CA GLY A 182 -10.71 6.11 -5.36
C GLY A 182 -10.04 5.05 -4.49
N ALA A 183 -8.72 5.10 -4.50
CA ALA A 183 -7.84 4.31 -3.66
C ALA A 183 -6.74 5.20 -3.07
N SER A 184 -6.15 4.81 -1.95
CA SER A 184 -5.08 5.56 -1.30
C SER A 184 -3.82 4.73 -1.21
N LEU A 185 -2.73 5.28 -1.71
CA LEU A 185 -1.37 4.81 -1.42
C LEU A 185 -0.92 5.43 -0.11
N PHE A 186 -0.34 4.65 0.76
CA PHE A 186 0.23 5.16 2.01
C PHE A 186 1.54 4.48 2.36
N MET A 187 2.46 5.27 2.88
CA MET A 187 3.74 4.87 3.46
C MET A 187 3.76 5.28 4.92
N GLN A 188 4.13 4.35 5.80
CA GLN A 188 4.19 4.57 7.24
C GLN A 188 5.63 4.62 7.71
N LEU A 189 5.97 5.58 8.56
CA LEU A 189 7.26 5.64 9.25
C LEU A 189 7.19 4.89 10.59
N PRO A 190 8.29 4.28 11.05
CA PRO A 190 9.59 4.19 10.41
C PRO A 190 9.63 3.05 9.38
N PRO A 191 9.97 3.28 8.12
CA PRO A 191 10.39 2.20 7.25
C PRO A 191 11.77 1.72 7.75
N ARG A 192 12.05 0.45 7.59
CA ARG A 192 13.40 -0.10 7.84
C ARG A 192 14.37 0.27 6.72
N SER A 193 13.82 0.50 5.53
CA SER A 193 14.50 0.99 4.34
C SER A 193 14.62 2.53 4.34
N ASN A 194 15.34 3.07 3.36
CA ASN A 194 15.49 4.51 3.16
C ASN A 194 14.14 5.17 2.82
N ALA A 195 13.64 6.03 3.71
CA ALA A 195 12.32 6.66 3.59
C ALA A 195 12.17 7.56 2.35
N PRO A 196 13.14 8.42 1.99
CA PRO A 196 13.10 9.17 0.74
C PRO A 196 12.98 8.28 -0.50
N SER A 197 13.76 7.20 -0.57
CA SER A 197 13.70 6.27 -1.70
C SER A 197 12.35 5.56 -1.81
N ALA A 198 11.79 5.11 -0.68
CA ALA A 198 10.46 4.48 -0.64
C ALA A 198 9.36 5.44 -1.12
N PHE A 199 9.46 6.72 -0.77
CA PHE A 199 8.54 7.75 -1.24
C PHE A 199 8.63 8.00 -2.76
N GLU A 200 9.85 8.06 -3.32
CA GLU A 200 10.01 8.19 -4.77
C GLU A 200 9.40 7.01 -5.53
N HIS A 201 9.55 5.79 -5.02
CA HIS A 201 8.87 4.62 -5.59
C HIS A 201 7.35 4.71 -5.48
N MET A 202 6.82 5.25 -4.36
CA MET A 202 5.39 5.46 -4.18
C MET A 202 4.85 6.51 -5.16
N LEU A 203 5.57 7.62 -5.34
CA LEU A 203 5.20 8.68 -6.28
C LEU A 203 5.19 8.17 -7.72
N GLN A 204 6.23 7.44 -8.13
CA GLN A 204 6.31 6.83 -9.46
C GLN A 204 5.16 5.84 -9.70
N ALA A 205 4.82 5.02 -8.70
CA ALA A 205 3.69 4.10 -8.79
C ALA A 205 2.35 4.85 -8.89
N ALA A 206 2.19 5.94 -8.14
CA ALA A 206 1.01 6.80 -8.20
C ALA A 206 0.81 7.42 -9.59
N ASP A 207 1.87 7.97 -10.18
CA ASP A 207 1.83 8.56 -11.53
C ASP A 207 1.45 7.53 -12.59
N GLN A 208 2.04 6.34 -12.53
CA GLN A 208 1.73 5.27 -13.48
C GLN A 208 0.28 4.81 -13.34
N LEU A 209 -0.20 4.61 -12.11
CA LEU A 209 -1.60 4.24 -11.85
C LEU A 209 -2.57 5.33 -12.29
N ALA A 210 -2.24 6.60 -12.09
CA ALA A 210 -3.06 7.72 -12.54
C ALA A 210 -3.17 7.75 -14.07
N SER A 211 -2.07 7.47 -14.77
CA SER A 211 -2.05 7.36 -16.24
C SER A 211 -2.88 6.18 -16.74
N ASP A 212 -2.72 5.00 -16.15
CA ASP A 212 -3.40 3.77 -16.58
C ASP A 212 -4.93 3.81 -16.36
N LEU A 213 -5.35 4.53 -15.31
CA LEU A 213 -6.74 4.58 -14.84
C LEU A 213 -7.46 5.88 -15.22
N ASP A 214 -6.79 6.82 -15.92
CA ASP A 214 -7.28 8.18 -16.15
C ASP A 214 -7.76 8.87 -14.86
N ALA A 215 -6.96 8.75 -13.80
CA ALA A 215 -7.26 9.22 -12.47
C ALA A 215 -6.51 10.51 -12.14
N MET A 216 -6.92 11.17 -11.05
CA MET A 216 -6.27 12.35 -10.51
C MET A 216 -5.53 11.99 -9.23
N LEU A 217 -4.33 12.55 -9.04
CA LEU A 217 -3.59 12.46 -7.79
C LEU A 217 -4.00 13.60 -6.87
N THR A 218 -4.25 13.27 -5.61
CA THR A 218 -4.57 14.24 -4.57
C THR A 218 -3.79 13.95 -3.29
N ASP A 219 -3.63 14.96 -2.45
CA ASP A 219 -3.04 14.86 -1.14
C ASP A 219 -3.99 14.18 -0.12
N ALA A 220 -3.58 14.09 1.14
CA ALA A 220 -4.40 13.55 2.23
C ALA A 220 -5.69 14.36 2.46
N SER A 221 -5.73 15.64 2.09
CA SER A 221 -6.89 16.53 2.18
C SER A 221 -7.82 16.42 0.97
N ARG A 222 -7.46 15.60 -0.03
CA ARG A 222 -8.12 15.46 -1.32
C ARG A 222 -8.01 16.71 -2.22
N SER A 223 -7.04 17.58 -1.96
CA SER A 223 -6.64 18.64 -2.86
C SER A 223 -5.73 18.08 -3.95
N PRO A 224 -5.73 18.64 -5.18
CA PRO A 224 -4.79 18.20 -6.20
C PRO A 224 -3.35 18.21 -5.68
N LEU A 225 -2.64 17.09 -5.86
CA LEU A 225 -1.26 16.95 -5.42
C LEU A 225 -0.39 17.93 -6.23
N SER A 226 0.24 18.88 -5.57
CA SER A 226 1.08 19.90 -6.19
C SER A 226 2.57 19.56 -6.10
N ASP A 227 3.38 20.19 -6.94
CA ASP A 227 4.84 20.09 -6.87
C ASP A 227 5.37 20.61 -5.51
N ASP A 228 4.70 21.61 -4.92
CA ASP A 228 5.05 22.12 -3.60
C ASP A 228 4.80 21.09 -2.49
N ASP A 229 3.70 20.34 -2.56
CA ASP A 229 3.42 19.26 -1.62
C ASP A 229 4.47 18.15 -1.73
N ILE A 230 4.83 17.76 -2.94
CA ILE A 230 5.87 16.76 -3.20
C ILE A 230 7.22 17.25 -2.67
N ALA A 231 7.58 18.51 -2.91
CA ALA A 231 8.83 19.10 -2.42
C ALA A 231 8.86 19.14 -0.88
N ARG A 232 7.74 19.48 -0.24
CA ARG A 232 7.59 19.46 1.21
C ARG A 232 7.77 18.04 1.77
N TYR A 233 7.12 17.02 1.21
CA TYR A 233 7.26 15.65 1.65
C TYR A 233 8.71 15.15 1.51
N ARG A 234 9.38 15.48 0.40
CA ARG A 234 10.81 15.17 0.22
C ARG A 234 11.68 15.81 1.29
N HIS A 235 11.42 17.07 1.62
CA HIS A 235 12.16 17.79 2.66
C HIS A 235 11.94 17.16 4.05
N GLU A 236 10.69 16.86 4.41
CA GLU A 236 10.33 16.20 5.66
C GLU A 236 10.99 14.82 5.80
N LEU A 237 10.98 14.03 4.73
CA LEU A 237 11.59 12.69 4.73
C LEU A 237 13.12 12.73 4.76
N ALA A 238 13.74 13.72 4.13
CA ALA A 238 15.18 13.93 4.23
C ALA A 238 15.59 14.31 5.66
N ALA A 239 14.82 15.17 6.33
CA ALA A 239 15.04 15.53 7.72
C ALA A 239 14.83 14.33 8.67
N TYR A 240 13.83 13.51 8.40
CA TYR A 240 13.61 12.25 9.12
C TYR A 240 14.82 11.32 9.00
N GLU A 241 15.33 11.11 7.80
CA GLU A 241 16.49 10.22 7.57
C GLU A 241 17.73 10.76 8.29
N ALA A 242 17.98 12.08 8.21
CA ALA A 242 19.09 12.73 8.91
C ALA A 242 18.98 12.65 10.45
N SER A 243 17.79 12.46 10.99
CA SER A 243 17.56 12.30 12.44
C SER A 243 17.87 10.89 12.97
N ARG A 244 18.08 9.92 12.05
CA ARG A 244 18.32 8.50 12.39
C ARG A 244 19.81 8.15 12.44
N ASP A 245 20.66 8.99 11.83
CA ASP A 245 22.12 8.86 11.83
C ASP A 245 22.72 9.37 13.16
#